data_9659f49a694b62971fd2481bb8e79aae
#
_entry.id   9659f49a694b62971fd2481bb8e79aae
#
_cell.length_a   1.000
_cell.length_b   1.000
_cell.length_c   1.000
_cell.angle_alpha   90.00
_cell.angle_beta   90.00
_cell.angle_gamma   90.00
#
_symmetry.space_group_name_H-M   'P 1'
#
loop_
_entity.id
_entity.type
_entity.pdbx_description
1 polymer ?
#
loop_
_entity_poly.entity_id
_entity_poly.type
_entity_poly.pdbx_seq_one_letter_code
_entity_poly.pdbx_strand_id
1 'polypeptide(L)'
;MLDDSSLDDRSADFDEAVYDVVERIPAGWVMSYGDIAEYVGVFGPRRVAQAMSRCAGAVPWHRVVRTDGTPAPHLAVEQLARLRAEGAPVSGSRVDMRLGRWDGSA
;
A
#
# COMPACT_ATOMS: atom_id res chain seq x y z
N MET A 1 -23.01 -24.74 -10.67
CA MET A 1 -22.49 -24.73 -9.30
C MET A 1 -21.22 -23.88 -9.22
N LEU A 2 -21.23 -22.91 -8.36
CA LEU A 2 -20.04 -22.12 -8.13
C LEU A 2 -19.09 -22.92 -7.26
N ASP A 3 -17.90 -23.14 -7.70
CA ASP A 3 -16.89 -23.79 -6.92
C ASP A 3 -16.01 -22.76 -6.20
N ASP A 4 -15.18 -23.19 -5.30
CA ASP A 4 -14.30 -22.32 -4.54
C ASP A 4 -13.26 -21.65 -5.42
N SER A 5 -12.93 -22.20 -6.56
CA SER A 5 -11.92 -21.62 -7.44
C SER A 5 -12.34 -20.28 -8.03
N SER A 6 -13.67 -20.04 -8.23
CA SER A 6 -14.13 -18.74 -8.70
C SER A 6 -13.92 -17.63 -7.67
N LEU A 7 -14.02 -17.93 -6.38
CA LEU A 7 -13.76 -16.98 -5.30
C LEU A 7 -12.27 -16.72 -5.15
N ASP A 8 -11.45 -17.76 -5.26
CA ASP A 8 -10.01 -17.66 -5.20
C ASP A 8 -9.47 -16.81 -6.35
N ASP A 9 -10.03 -16.97 -7.54
CA ASP A 9 -9.68 -16.19 -8.73
C ASP A 9 -9.96 -14.70 -8.52
N ARG A 10 -11.10 -14.38 -7.91
CA ARG A 10 -11.46 -12.99 -7.60
C ARG A 10 -10.50 -12.37 -6.61
N SER A 11 -10.08 -13.11 -5.59
CA SER A 11 -9.13 -12.63 -4.60
C SER A 11 -7.76 -12.41 -5.24
N ALA A 12 -7.32 -13.32 -6.09
CA ALA A 12 -6.06 -13.19 -6.81
C ALA A 12 -6.07 -11.99 -7.73
N ASP A 13 -7.17 -11.76 -8.47
CA ASP A 13 -7.31 -10.61 -9.35
C ASP A 13 -7.29 -9.30 -8.57
N PHE A 14 -7.92 -9.26 -7.42
CA PHE A 14 -7.91 -8.08 -6.56
C PHE A 14 -6.50 -7.81 -6.04
N ASP A 15 -5.81 -8.84 -5.56
CA ASP A 15 -4.44 -8.70 -5.06
C ASP A 15 -3.52 -8.20 -6.18
N GLU A 16 -3.64 -8.73 -7.40
CA GLU A 16 -2.87 -8.25 -8.55
C GLU A 16 -3.13 -6.78 -8.84
N ALA A 17 -4.38 -6.35 -8.80
CA ALA A 17 -4.72 -4.95 -9.03
C ALA A 17 -4.08 -4.04 -7.98
N VAL A 18 -4.08 -4.46 -6.72
CA VAL A 18 -3.41 -3.74 -5.64
C VAL A 18 -1.91 -3.67 -5.89
N TYR A 19 -1.29 -4.80 -6.20
CA TYR A 19 0.16 -4.88 -6.40
C TYR A 19 0.61 -4.03 -7.59
N ASP A 20 -0.16 -4.00 -8.66
CA ASP A 20 0.13 -3.16 -9.84
C ASP A 20 0.18 -1.68 -9.46
N VAL A 21 -0.75 -1.23 -8.63
CA VAL A 21 -0.76 0.15 -8.14
C VAL A 21 0.46 0.41 -7.27
N VAL A 22 0.74 -0.47 -6.32
CA VAL A 22 1.86 -0.31 -5.40
C VAL A 22 3.19 -0.24 -6.15
N GLU A 23 3.37 -1.07 -7.17
CA GLU A 23 4.59 -1.05 -7.99
C GLU A 23 4.79 0.26 -8.73
N ARG A 24 3.72 0.98 -9.01
CA ARG A 24 3.82 2.28 -9.70
C ARG A 24 4.14 3.44 -8.77
N ILE A 25 4.01 3.28 -7.45
CA ILE A 25 4.34 4.35 -6.51
C ILE A 25 5.84 4.65 -6.63
N PRO A 26 6.22 5.88 -6.98
CA PRO A 26 7.65 6.21 -7.14
C PRO A 26 8.39 6.19 -5.80
N ALA A 27 9.67 5.91 -5.85
CA ALA A 27 10.52 6.01 -4.66
C ALA A 27 10.45 7.42 -4.06
N GLY A 28 10.31 7.53 -2.76
CA GLY A 28 10.15 8.81 -2.07
C GLY A 28 8.70 9.26 -1.91
N TRP A 29 7.76 8.48 -2.47
CA TRP A 29 6.32 8.76 -2.38
C TRP A 29 5.59 7.61 -1.71
N VAL A 30 4.39 7.88 -1.21
CA VAL A 30 3.57 6.86 -0.55
C VAL A 30 2.09 7.00 -0.97
N MET A 31 1.34 5.93 -0.79
CA MET A 31 -0.12 5.95 -0.82
C MET A 31 -0.63 5.36 0.49
N SER A 32 -1.79 5.80 0.94
CA SER A 32 -2.44 5.14 2.06
C SER A 32 -3.21 3.91 1.57
N TYR A 33 -3.54 3.01 2.48
CA TYR A 33 -4.41 1.86 2.16
C TYR A 33 -5.74 2.33 1.58
N GLY A 34 -6.29 3.43 2.11
CA GLY A 34 -7.53 4.02 1.61
C GLY A 34 -7.38 4.60 0.20
N ASP A 35 -6.25 5.23 -0.09
CA ASP A 35 -5.97 5.77 -1.44
C ASP A 35 -5.93 4.65 -2.47
N ILE A 36 -5.30 3.54 -2.14
CA ILE A 36 -5.23 2.39 -3.04
C ILE A 36 -6.62 1.79 -3.24
N ALA A 37 -7.40 1.66 -2.16
CA ALA A 37 -8.77 1.15 -2.25
C ALA A 37 -9.61 2.00 -3.20
N GLU A 38 -9.52 3.31 -3.08
CA GLU A 38 -10.22 4.24 -3.95
C GLU A 38 -9.76 4.13 -5.40
N TYR A 39 -8.46 3.99 -5.60
CA TYR A 39 -7.87 3.87 -6.94
C TYR A 39 -8.33 2.59 -7.65
N VAL A 40 -8.40 1.47 -6.95
CA VAL A 40 -8.86 0.20 -7.54
C VAL A 40 -10.38 0.05 -7.52
N GLY A 41 -11.10 0.97 -6.89
CA GLY A 41 -12.56 1.01 -6.94
C GLY A 41 -13.29 0.13 -5.94
N VAL A 42 -12.69 -0.08 -4.76
CA VAL A 42 -13.33 -0.86 -3.70
C VAL A 42 -13.57 0.00 -2.46
N PHE A 43 -14.48 -0.46 -1.59
CA PHE A 43 -14.79 0.25 -0.37
C PHE A 43 -13.79 -0.12 0.74
N GLY A 44 -13.17 0.90 1.32
CA GLY A 44 -12.39 0.81 2.53
C GLY A 44 -11.01 0.16 2.38
N PRO A 45 -10.15 0.42 3.33
CA PRO A 45 -8.75 -0.01 3.27
C PRO A 45 -8.51 -1.47 3.69
N ARG A 46 -9.49 -2.12 4.32
CA ARG A 46 -9.30 -3.47 4.90
C ARG A 46 -8.84 -4.50 3.87
N ARG A 47 -9.48 -4.52 2.71
CA ARG A 47 -9.15 -5.49 1.65
C ARG A 47 -7.75 -5.24 1.08
N VAL A 48 -7.36 -3.97 0.98
CA VAL A 48 -6.01 -3.60 0.55
C VAL A 48 -4.98 -4.09 1.59
N ALA A 49 -5.25 -3.89 2.87
CA ALA A 49 -4.37 -4.37 3.94
C ALA A 49 -4.22 -5.89 3.90
N GLN A 50 -5.30 -6.61 3.63
CA GLN A 50 -5.26 -8.07 3.47
C GLN A 50 -4.39 -8.48 2.27
N ALA A 51 -4.55 -7.81 1.13
CA ALA A 51 -3.72 -8.07 -0.04
C ALA A 51 -2.24 -7.81 0.27
N MET A 52 -1.95 -6.71 0.95
CA MET A 52 -0.57 -6.36 1.31
C MET A 52 0.04 -7.38 2.28
N SER A 53 -0.76 -7.97 3.16
CA SER A 53 -0.26 -9.01 4.06
C SER A 53 0.16 -10.28 3.33
N ARG A 54 -0.35 -10.49 2.13
CA ARG A 54 -0.05 -11.66 1.30
C ARG A 54 1.08 -11.44 0.29
N CYS A 55 1.61 -10.21 0.17
CA CYS A 55 2.58 -9.91 -0.89
C CYS A 55 3.97 -10.50 -0.66
N ALA A 56 4.29 -10.88 0.56
CA ALA A 56 5.57 -11.51 0.92
C ALA A 56 6.80 -10.74 0.41
N GLY A 57 6.72 -9.42 0.37
CA GLY A 57 7.85 -8.58 -0.07
C GLY A 57 8.02 -8.47 -1.58
N ALA A 58 7.08 -9.02 -2.36
CA ALA A 58 7.19 -9.00 -3.83
C ALA A 58 7.02 -7.61 -4.44
N VAL A 59 6.44 -6.67 -3.71
CA VAL A 59 6.22 -5.29 -4.16
C VAL A 59 6.80 -4.32 -3.13
N PRO A 60 6.97 -3.01 -3.46
CA PRO A 60 7.51 -2.05 -2.50
C PRO A 60 6.48 -1.70 -1.42
N TRP A 61 6.20 -2.65 -0.55
CA TRP A 61 5.19 -2.57 0.51
C TRP A 61 5.42 -1.39 1.45
N HIS A 62 6.66 -0.98 1.63
CA HIS A 62 7.02 0.12 2.51
C HIS A 62 6.45 1.46 2.06
N ARG A 63 6.01 1.57 0.80
CA ARG A 63 5.38 2.78 0.25
C ARG A 63 3.88 2.85 0.51
N VAL A 64 3.34 1.89 1.29
CA VAL A 64 1.92 1.88 1.67
C VAL A 64 1.82 2.12 3.16
N VAL A 65 1.09 3.16 3.55
CA VAL A 65 0.97 3.60 4.94
C VAL A 65 -0.50 3.79 5.31
N ARG A 66 -0.76 4.07 6.57
CA ARG A 66 -2.10 4.43 7.01
C ARG A 66 -2.43 5.84 6.54
N THR A 67 -3.71 6.19 6.60
CA THR A 67 -4.22 7.50 6.16
C THR A 67 -3.45 8.68 6.79
N ASP A 68 -3.04 8.55 8.03
CA ASP A 68 -2.28 9.59 8.73
C ASP A 68 -0.77 9.53 8.47
N GLY A 69 -0.32 8.65 7.61
CA GLY A 69 1.10 8.50 7.27
C GLY A 69 1.87 7.56 8.18
N THR A 70 1.22 6.94 9.17
CA THR A 70 1.92 6.01 10.07
C THR A 70 2.06 4.63 9.44
N PRO A 71 3.17 3.94 9.70
CA PRO A 71 3.34 2.55 9.27
C PRO A 71 2.58 1.59 10.19
N ALA A 72 2.44 0.35 9.78
CA ALA A 72 1.96 -0.70 10.67
C ALA A 72 2.91 -0.82 11.86
N PRO A 73 2.42 -0.90 13.11
CA PRO A 73 3.30 -0.82 14.30
C PRO A 73 4.43 -1.85 14.32
N HIS A 74 4.16 -3.08 13.91
CA HIS A 74 5.15 -4.16 13.93
C HIS A 74 6.22 -4.04 12.84
N LEU A 75 6.03 -3.15 11.87
CA LEU A 75 6.94 -2.93 10.76
C LEU A 75 7.55 -1.52 10.79
N ALA A 76 7.22 -0.72 11.78
CA ALA A 76 7.53 0.72 11.79
C ALA A 76 9.02 1.02 11.60
N VAL A 77 9.88 0.34 12.30
CA VAL A 77 11.32 0.62 12.25
C VAL A 77 11.87 0.39 10.84
N GLU A 78 11.58 -0.76 10.27
CA GLU A 78 12.07 -1.11 8.93
C GLU A 78 11.42 -0.23 7.87
N GLN A 79 10.12 -0.03 7.96
CA GLN A 79 9.36 0.72 6.96
C GLN A 79 9.84 2.19 6.90
N LEU A 80 9.96 2.82 8.05
CA LEU A 80 10.43 4.21 8.10
C LEU A 80 11.88 4.36 7.64
N ALA A 81 12.73 3.38 7.96
CA ALA A 81 14.11 3.39 7.50
C ALA A 81 14.18 3.32 5.97
N ARG A 82 13.39 2.47 5.35
CA ARG A 82 13.33 2.36 3.89
C ARG A 82 12.80 3.65 3.24
N LEU A 83 11.77 4.23 3.83
CA LEU A 83 11.20 5.49 3.31
C LEU A 83 12.19 6.65 3.43
N ARG A 84 12.91 6.75 4.54
CA ARG A 84 13.96 7.77 4.69
C ARG A 84 15.06 7.59 3.66
N ALA A 85 15.47 6.37 3.40
CA ALA A 85 16.50 6.07 2.42
C ALA A 85 16.07 6.48 1.00
N GLU A 86 14.78 6.50 0.72
CA GLU A 86 14.24 6.93 -0.57
C GLU A 86 13.97 8.43 -0.64
N GLY A 87 14.20 9.16 0.43
CA GLY A 87 13.96 10.61 0.48
C GLY A 87 12.51 10.99 0.74
N ALA A 88 11.68 10.06 1.22
CA ALA A 88 10.30 10.40 1.59
C ALA A 88 10.29 11.38 2.77
N PRO A 89 9.30 12.27 2.83
CA PRO A 89 9.24 13.28 3.91
C PRO A 89 8.75 12.66 5.22
N VAL A 90 9.62 11.91 5.88
CA VAL A 90 9.34 11.30 7.18
C VAL A 90 9.66 12.31 8.28
N SER A 91 8.69 12.54 9.15
CA SER A 91 8.83 13.41 10.31
C SER A 91 8.43 12.61 11.55
N GLY A 92 9.39 12.35 12.43
CA GLY A 92 9.15 11.52 13.60
C GLY A 92 8.78 10.10 13.20
N SER A 93 7.57 9.68 13.55
CA SER A 93 7.11 8.31 13.35
C SER A 93 6.16 8.11 12.15
N ARG A 94 6.07 9.10 11.28
CA ARG A 94 5.16 9.03 10.12
C ARG A 94 5.62 9.87 8.93
N VAL A 95 5.02 9.58 7.78
CA VAL A 95 5.22 10.37 6.56
C VAL A 95 4.31 11.61 6.63
N ASP A 96 4.82 12.76 6.23
CA ASP A 96 4.00 13.94 6.05
C ASP A 96 3.18 13.75 4.76
N MET A 97 1.90 13.44 4.91
CA MET A 97 1.02 13.13 3.77
C MET A 97 0.73 14.34 2.87
N ARG A 98 0.95 15.54 3.35
CA ARG A 98 0.81 16.74 2.50
C ARG A 98 1.92 16.82 1.45
N LEU A 99 3.09 16.26 1.76
CA LEU A 99 4.27 16.33 0.90
C LEU A 99 4.56 15.03 0.18
N GLY A 100 4.27 13.91 0.80
CA GLY A 100 4.68 12.59 0.30
C GLY A 100 3.60 11.74 -0.33
N ARG A 101 2.35 12.18 -0.29
CA ARG A 101 1.24 11.40 -0.82
C ARG A 101 1.23 11.45 -2.36
N TRP A 102 1.33 10.29 -2.98
CA TRP A 102 1.23 10.16 -4.44
C TRP A 102 -0.24 10.07 -4.85
N ASP A 103 -0.62 10.80 -5.87
CA ASP A 103 -2.00 10.86 -6.35
C ASP A 103 -2.33 9.84 -7.44
N GLY A 104 -1.37 9.03 -7.83
CA GLY A 104 -1.58 8.03 -8.86
C GLY A 104 -1.37 8.53 -10.29
N SER A 105 -0.98 9.76 -10.46
CA SER A 105 -0.92 10.39 -11.77
C SER A 105 0.44 10.29 -12.47
N ALA A 106 1.22 9.34 -12.14
CA ALA A 106 2.52 9.13 -12.73
C ALA A 106 3.63 9.88 -12.09
#